data_5c3cc48ac09a0e036a70cd7c80f21148
#
_entry.id   5c3cc48ac09a0e036a70cd7c80f21148
#
_cell.length_a   1.000
_cell.length_b   1.000
_cell.length_c   1.000
_cell.angle_alpha   90.00
_cell.angle_beta   90.00
_cell.angle_gamma   90.00
#
_symmetry.space_group_name_H-M   'P 1'
#
loop_
_entity.id
_entity.type
_entity.pdbx_description
1 polymer ?
#
loop_
_entity_poly.entity_id
_entity_poly.type
_entity_poly.pdbx_seq_one_letter_code
_entity_poly.pdbx_strand_id
1 'polypeptide(L)'
;MPFHGSRAEKGSPFSGYGFFAHGFSGFAEAMAQAVHDFRSIIDYLEFTGVDRIALTGMSLGGYTSALIASVDDRIQAVIPNVPVVTPDQTVDEWFPANKVVELRSRLSHTDSELTKAATLYSSPLNYQPLVPKDRRLIITGLGDRLAPPEQAEMLWEHWDRCAFHWFPGNHILHVSQPDYLRRMTRFMRDFMFD
;
A
#
# COMPACT_ATOMS: atom_id res chain seq x y z
N MET A 1 -6.66 -8.41 4.17
CA MET A 1 -5.31 -8.75 3.70
C MET A 1 -4.84 -10.04 4.38
N PRO A 2 -4.01 -10.88 3.74
CA PRO A 2 -3.38 -12.03 4.39
C PRO A 2 -2.62 -11.59 5.65
N PHE A 3 -2.52 -12.47 6.63
CA PHE A 3 -1.79 -12.25 7.89
C PHE A 3 -2.27 -11.09 8.78
N HIS A 4 -3.38 -10.43 8.43
CA HIS A 4 -3.91 -9.29 9.19
C HIS A 4 -5.22 -9.63 9.89
N GLY A 5 -5.43 -9.06 11.08
CA GLY A 5 -6.66 -9.22 11.85
C GLY A 5 -6.98 -10.69 12.13
N SER A 6 -8.19 -11.13 11.78
CA SER A 6 -8.64 -12.52 11.96
C SER A 6 -7.87 -13.55 11.11
N ARG A 7 -7.10 -13.09 10.13
CA ARG A 7 -6.24 -13.92 9.28
C ARG A 7 -4.78 -13.96 9.75
N ALA A 8 -4.47 -13.36 10.90
CA ALA A 8 -3.15 -13.48 11.50
C ALA A 8 -2.87 -14.93 11.92
N GLU A 9 -1.64 -15.39 11.75
CA GLU A 9 -1.22 -16.70 12.20
C GLU A 9 -1.24 -16.77 13.73
N LYS A 10 -1.66 -17.91 14.26
CA LYS A 10 -1.65 -18.13 15.71
C LYS A 10 -0.23 -18.01 16.26
N GLY A 11 -0.05 -17.17 17.28
CA GLY A 11 1.26 -16.94 17.89
C GLY A 11 2.08 -15.84 17.21
N SER A 12 1.57 -15.17 16.16
CA SER A 12 2.24 -14.01 15.60
C SER A 12 2.39 -12.89 16.63
N PRO A 13 3.55 -12.22 16.68
CA PRO A 13 3.80 -11.12 17.63
C PRO A 13 2.84 -9.95 17.47
N PHE A 14 2.38 -9.69 16.23
CA PHE A 14 1.42 -8.62 15.88
C PHE A 14 0.72 -8.92 14.56
N SER A 15 -0.40 -8.24 14.32
CA SER A 15 -1.15 -8.30 13.05
C SER A 15 -0.27 -7.83 11.89
N GLY A 16 -0.18 -8.63 10.83
CA GLY A 16 0.66 -8.35 9.65
C GLY A 16 2.08 -8.92 9.73
N TYR A 17 2.49 -9.51 10.85
CA TYR A 17 3.82 -10.11 10.99
C TYR A 17 4.16 -11.08 9.85
N GLY A 18 3.25 -11.99 9.49
CA GLY A 18 3.46 -12.99 8.44
C GLY A 18 3.74 -12.41 7.05
N PHE A 19 3.34 -11.16 6.80
CA PHE A 19 3.64 -10.49 5.53
C PHE A 19 5.15 -10.34 5.30
N PHE A 20 5.92 -10.17 6.37
CA PHE A 20 7.37 -9.93 6.33
C PHE A 20 8.18 -11.12 6.87
N ALA A 21 7.54 -11.99 7.64
CA ALA A 21 8.19 -13.08 8.33
C ALA A 21 8.83 -14.13 7.41
N HIS A 22 8.36 -14.25 6.18
CA HIS A 22 8.84 -15.23 5.19
C HIS A 22 9.77 -14.61 4.14
N GLY A 23 10.33 -13.42 4.42
CA GLY A 23 11.24 -12.72 3.52
C GLY A 23 10.51 -12.14 2.30
N PHE A 24 11.29 -11.75 1.30
CA PHE A 24 10.74 -11.06 0.12
C PHE A 24 9.86 -11.96 -0.77
N SER A 25 10.17 -13.25 -0.88
CA SER A 25 9.29 -14.19 -1.61
C SER A 25 7.94 -14.34 -0.95
N GLY A 26 7.92 -14.50 0.38
CA GLY A 26 6.67 -14.54 1.15
C GLY A 26 5.87 -13.23 1.06
N PHE A 27 6.55 -12.09 1.03
CA PHE A 27 5.91 -10.79 0.77
C PHE A 27 5.24 -10.76 -0.61
N ALA A 28 5.93 -11.21 -1.67
CA ALA A 28 5.38 -11.23 -3.02
C ALA A 28 4.17 -12.16 -3.13
N GLU A 29 4.23 -13.36 -2.53
CA GLU A 29 3.10 -14.29 -2.46
C GLU A 29 1.92 -13.70 -1.67
N ALA A 30 2.18 -13.09 -0.52
CA ALA A 30 1.16 -12.44 0.30
C ALA A 30 0.51 -11.26 -0.43
N MET A 31 1.28 -10.52 -1.21
CA MET A 31 0.76 -9.42 -2.03
C MET A 31 -0.08 -9.93 -3.19
N ALA A 32 0.36 -10.97 -3.90
CA ALA A 32 -0.43 -11.61 -4.94
C ALA A 32 -1.78 -12.13 -4.38
N GLN A 33 -1.76 -12.77 -3.22
CA GLN A 33 -2.97 -13.20 -2.53
C GLN A 33 -3.84 -12.00 -2.11
N ALA A 34 -3.24 -10.89 -1.64
CA ALA A 34 -4.00 -9.70 -1.30
C ALA A 34 -4.74 -9.12 -2.52
N VAL A 35 -4.06 -9.01 -3.66
CA VAL A 35 -4.68 -8.55 -4.91
C VAL A 35 -5.83 -9.49 -5.32
N HIS A 36 -5.62 -10.80 -5.28
CA HIS A 36 -6.66 -11.78 -5.58
C HIS A 36 -7.88 -11.62 -4.66
N ASP A 37 -7.65 -11.52 -3.35
CA ASP A 37 -8.73 -11.35 -2.37
C ASP A 37 -9.54 -10.07 -2.63
N PHE A 38 -8.86 -8.95 -2.91
CA PHE A 38 -9.52 -7.68 -3.23
C PHE A 38 -10.33 -7.77 -4.52
N ARG A 39 -9.79 -8.38 -5.56
CA ARG A 39 -10.54 -8.57 -6.82
C ARG A 39 -11.77 -9.44 -6.61
N SER A 40 -11.68 -10.49 -5.81
CA SER A 40 -12.84 -11.31 -5.44
C SER A 40 -13.91 -10.52 -4.67
N ILE A 41 -13.49 -9.57 -3.82
CA ILE A 41 -14.45 -8.66 -3.14
C ILE A 41 -15.09 -7.72 -4.17
N ILE A 42 -14.34 -7.19 -5.12
CA ILE A 42 -14.85 -6.34 -6.20
C ILE A 42 -15.87 -7.10 -7.04
N ASP A 43 -15.56 -8.36 -7.43
CA ASP A 43 -16.49 -9.24 -8.15
C ASP A 43 -17.82 -9.41 -7.38
N TYR A 44 -17.73 -9.61 -6.07
CA TYR A 44 -18.91 -9.71 -5.21
C TYR A 44 -19.69 -8.40 -5.14
N LEU A 45 -19.02 -7.26 -5.02
CA LEU A 45 -19.66 -5.94 -5.00
C LEU A 45 -20.42 -5.68 -6.30
N GLU A 46 -19.80 -5.93 -7.45
CA GLU A 46 -20.47 -5.83 -8.75
C GLU A 46 -21.68 -6.77 -8.85
N PHE A 47 -21.52 -8.01 -8.43
CA PHE A 47 -22.62 -8.98 -8.40
C PHE A 47 -23.80 -8.49 -7.54
N THR A 48 -23.54 -7.73 -6.48
CA THR A 48 -24.59 -7.12 -5.63
C THR A 48 -25.12 -5.78 -6.16
N GLY A 49 -24.66 -5.33 -7.31
CA GLY A 49 -25.13 -4.11 -7.97
C GLY A 49 -24.39 -2.84 -7.54
N VAL A 50 -23.23 -2.97 -6.87
CA VAL A 50 -22.36 -1.82 -6.59
C VAL A 50 -21.52 -1.53 -7.82
N ASP A 51 -21.70 -0.35 -8.39
CA ASP A 51 -21.05 0.10 -9.64
C ASP A 51 -19.99 1.18 -9.41
N ARG A 52 -19.85 1.69 -8.19
CA ARG A 52 -18.88 2.73 -7.84
C ARG A 52 -17.99 2.28 -6.70
N ILE A 53 -16.72 2.07 -7.01
CA ILE A 53 -15.73 1.54 -6.06
C ILE A 53 -14.54 2.50 -5.98
N ALA A 54 -14.26 2.97 -4.77
CA ALA A 54 -13.05 3.72 -4.45
C ALA A 54 -12.17 2.91 -3.48
N LEU A 55 -10.86 3.02 -3.63
CA LEU A 55 -9.91 2.40 -2.72
C LEU A 55 -9.19 3.43 -1.87
N THR A 56 -9.00 3.12 -0.61
CA THR A 56 -8.08 3.82 0.28
C THR A 56 -7.37 2.84 1.18
N GLY A 57 -6.17 3.17 1.58
CA GLY A 57 -5.40 2.36 2.51
C GLY A 57 -4.22 3.14 3.07
N MET A 58 -3.78 2.76 4.26
CA MET A 58 -2.65 3.38 4.94
C MET A 58 -1.43 2.47 4.91
N SER A 59 -0.23 3.05 4.73
CA SER A 59 1.04 2.30 4.78
C SER A 59 1.07 1.16 3.75
N LEU A 60 1.19 -0.09 4.19
CA LEU A 60 1.04 -1.28 3.35
C LEU A 60 -0.32 -1.33 2.64
N GLY A 61 -1.38 -0.80 3.26
CA GLY A 61 -2.68 -0.62 2.63
C GLY A 61 -2.64 0.43 1.51
N GLY A 62 -1.84 1.48 1.66
CA GLY A 62 -1.56 2.48 0.63
C GLY A 62 -0.83 1.86 -0.58
N TYR A 63 0.19 1.04 -0.32
CA TYR A 63 0.85 0.23 -1.35
C TYR A 63 -0.14 -0.66 -2.10
N THR A 64 -0.93 -1.44 -1.35
CA THR A 64 -1.89 -2.38 -1.93
C THR A 64 -2.96 -1.67 -2.75
N SER A 65 -3.49 -0.53 -2.27
CA SER A 65 -4.48 0.24 -3.03
C SER A 65 -3.89 0.84 -4.31
N ALA A 66 -2.64 1.30 -4.27
CA ALA A 66 -1.95 1.78 -5.46
C ALA A 66 -1.70 0.68 -6.48
N LEU A 67 -1.31 -0.52 -6.03
CA LEU A 67 -1.14 -1.67 -6.91
C LEU A 67 -2.46 -2.12 -7.53
N ILE A 68 -3.54 -2.22 -6.76
CA ILE A 68 -4.86 -2.61 -7.26
C ILE A 68 -5.37 -1.60 -8.29
N ALA A 69 -5.17 -0.30 -8.06
CA ALA A 69 -5.52 0.75 -9.01
C ALA A 69 -4.76 0.66 -10.35
N SER A 70 -3.71 -0.15 -10.42
CA SER A 70 -2.93 -0.39 -11.63
C SER A 70 -3.26 -1.73 -12.31
N VAL A 71 -4.03 -2.61 -11.67
CA VAL A 71 -4.33 -3.96 -12.19
C VAL A 71 -5.84 -4.27 -12.27
N ASP A 72 -6.70 -3.34 -11.84
CA ASP A 72 -8.16 -3.49 -11.91
C ASP A 72 -8.81 -2.16 -12.35
N ASP A 73 -9.43 -2.16 -13.50
CA ASP A 73 -10.02 -0.97 -14.14
C ASP A 73 -11.41 -0.61 -13.59
N ARG A 74 -11.97 -1.41 -12.70
CA ARG A 74 -13.24 -1.16 -12.02
C ARG A 74 -13.11 -0.15 -10.88
N ILE A 75 -11.88 0.18 -10.49
CA ILE A 75 -11.62 1.19 -9.47
C ILE A 75 -11.78 2.58 -10.06
N GLN A 76 -12.67 3.37 -9.49
CA GLN A 76 -12.98 4.70 -10.00
C GLN A 76 -12.21 5.83 -9.31
N ALA A 77 -11.78 5.63 -8.08
CA ALA A 77 -10.95 6.59 -7.36
C ALA A 77 -10.01 5.86 -6.39
N VAL A 78 -8.83 6.42 -6.16
CA VAL A 78 -7.84 5.83 -5.26
C VAL A 78 -7.16 6.89 -4.39
N ILE A 79 -7.02 6.57 -3.10
CA ILE A 79 -6.43 7.47 -2.11
C ILE A 79 -5.41 6.69 -1.25
N PRO A 80 -4.18 6.47 -1.73
CA PRO A 80 -3.11 5.96 -0.88
C PRO A 80 -2.75 6.99 0.21
N ASN A 81 -2.72 6.54 1.46
CA ASN A 81 -2.35 7.36 2.60
C ASN A 81 -1.05 6.83 3.20
N VAL A 82 -0.05 7.70 3.34
CA VAL A 82 1.32 7.36 3.76
C VAL A 82 1.83 6.06 3.11
N PRO A 83 1.77 5.95 1.77
CA PRO A 83 2.07 4.71 1.08
C PRO A 83 3.55 4.33 1.22
N VAL A 84 3.81 3.07 1.53
CA VAL A 84 5.14 2.47 1.33
C VAL A 84 5.18 1.96 -0.10
N VAL A 85 6.06 2.47 -0.96
CA VAL A 85 6.15 2.03 -2.37
C VAL A 85 7.44 1.27 -2.69
N THR A 86 8.43 1.36 -1.81
CA THR A 86 9.69 0.62 -1.86
C THR A 86 9.86 -0.21 -0.58
N PRO A 87 9.14 -1.34 -0.44
CA PRO A 87 9.13 -2.13 0.79
C PRO A 87 10.50 -2.75 1.11
N ASP A 88 11.34 -3.00 0.12
CA ASP A 88 12.72 -3.44 0.25
C ASP A 88 13.56 -2.41 1.02
N GLN A 89 13.54 -1.15 0.62
CA GLN A 89 14.23 -0.07 1.31
C GLN A 89 13.68 0.15 2.73
N THR A 90 12.36 0.14 2.88
CA THR A 90 11.71 0.32 4.18
C THR A 90 12.13 -0.77 5.17
N VAL A 91 12.22 -2.03 4.72
CA VAL A 91 12.63 -3.15 5.58
C VAL A 91 14.11 -3.03 5.97
N ASP A 92 14.97 -2.61 5.04
CA ASP A 92 16.41 -2.44 5.30
C ASP A 92 16.68 -1.32 6.33
N GLU A 93 15.85 -0.29 6.37
CA GLU A 93 15.99 0.86 7.29
C GLU A 93 15.26 0.66 8.62
N TRP A 94 14.26 -0.21 8.69
CA TRP A 94 13.38 -0.31 9.84
C TRP A 94 13.84 -1.33 10.88
N PHE A 95 14.30 -0.84 12.02
CA PHE A 95 14.59 -1.69 13.18
C PHE A 95 13.28 -2.08 13.92
N PRO A 96 13.04 -3.36 14.29
CA PRO A 96 13.96 -4.49 14.20
C PRO A 96 13.81 -5.36 12.94
N ALA A 97 12.95 -4.99 11.98
CA ALA A 97 12.67 -5.80 10.80
C ALA A 97 13.94 -6.10 9.99
N ASN A 98 14.82 -5.10 9.84
CA ASN A 98 16.11 -5.26 9.16
C ASN A 98 16.97 -6.38 9.80
N LYS A 99 16.97 -6.49 11.13
CA LYS A 99 17.74 -7.54 11.83
C LYS A 99 17.14 -8.93 11.65
N VAL A 100 15.83 -9.03 11.57
CA VAL A 100 15.13 -10.30 11.30
C VAL A 100 15.43 -10.77 9.88
N VAL A 101 15.36 -9.88 8.90
CA VAL A 101 15.65 -10.19 7.50
C VAL A 101 17.14 -10.54 7.33
N GLU A 102 18.06 -9.77 7.92
CA GLU A 102 19.50 -10.04 7.90
C GLU A 102 19.82 -11.42 8.49
N LEU A 103 19.26 -11.75 9.65
CA LEU A 103 19.49 -13.06 10.29
C LEU A 103 18.97 -14.22 9.42
N ARG A 104 17.81 -14.06 8.82
CA ARG A 104 17.23 -15.08 7.94
C ARG A 104 18.02 -15.25 6.65
N SER A 105 18.42 -14.18 5.99
CA SER A 105 19.24 -14.26 4.77
C SER A 105 20.54 -15.03 5.02
N ARG A 106 21.17 -14.83 6.18
CA ARG A 106 22.36 -15.58 6.58
C ARG A 106 22.09 -17.08 6.80
N LEU A 107 20.89 -17.43 7.27
CA LEU A 107 20.52 -18.81 7.57
C LEU A 107 20.01 -19.57 6.35
N SER A 108 19.37 -18.90 5.40
CA SER A 108 18.68 -19.52 4.26
C SER A 108 19.55 -19.67 3.01
N HIS A 109 20.75 -19.08 2.96
CA HIS A 109 21.62 -19.03 1.77
C HIS A 109 20.86 -18.54 0.51
N THR A 110 19.78 -17.79 0.69
CA THR A 110 18.95 -17.28 -0.42
C THR A 110 19.64 -16.06 -1.01
N ASP A 111 19.73 -16.01 -2.33
CA ASP A 111 20.27 -14.86 -3.04
C ASP A 111 19.38 -13.63 -2.77
N SER A 112 19.92 -12.68 -2.01
CA SER A 112 19.17 -11.49 -1.56
C SER A 112 18.75 -10.61 -2.74
N GLU A 113 19.51 -10.59 -3.83
CA GLU A 113 19.20 -9.78 -5.02
C GLU A 113 18.00 -10.34 -5.79
N LEU A 114 17.94 -11.68 -5.98
CA LEU A 114 16.80 -12.33 -6.61
C LEU A 114 15.51 -12.15 -5.81
N THR A 115 15.60 -12.21 -4.48
CA THR A 115 14.43 -12.02 -3.60
C THR A 115 13.98 -10.56 -3.55
N LYS A 116 14.90 -9.59 -3.60
CA LYS A 116 14.58 -8.17 -3.79
C LYS A 116 13.89 -7.91 -5.14
N ALA A 117 14.40 -8.49 -6.22
CA ALA A 117 13.78 -8.38 -7.54
C ALA A 117 12.34 -8.92 -7.57
N ALA A 118 12.05 -10.00 -6.82
CA ALA A 118 10.69 -10.53 -6.69
C ALA A 118 9.73 -9.54 -5.99
N THR A 119 10.25 -8.77 -5.02
CA THR A 119 9.45 -7.72 -4.35
C THR A 119 9.15 -6.56 -5.29
N LEU A 120 10.12 -6.20 -6.11
CA LEU A 120 9.96 -5.15 -7.12
C LEU A 120 8.86 -5.50 -8.13
N TYR A 121 8.66 -6.78 -8.45
CA TYR A 121 7.60 -7.21 -9.37
C TYR A 121 6.20 -6.75 -8.93
N SER A 122 5.92 -6.72 -7.63
CA SER A 122 4.63 -6.23 -7.11
C SER A 122 4.60 -4.71 -6.83
N SER A 123 5.68 -3.98 -7.13
CA SER A 123 5.70 -2.53 -6.88
C SER A 123 4.70 -1.78 -7.75
N PRO A 124 3.87 -0.89 -7.17
CA PRO A 124 2.96 -0.04 -7.95
C PRO A 124 3.70 0.91 -8.89
N LEU A 125 5.01 1.12 -8.71
CA LEU A 125 5.84 1.95 -9.60
C LEU A 125 6.15 1.27 -10.94
N ASN A 126 5.92 -0.04 -11.07
CA ASN A 126 6.15 -0.77 -12.32
C ASN A 126 4.94 -0.75 -13.27
N TYR A 127 3.79 -0.30 -12.79
CA TYR A 127 2.54 -0.36 -13.54
C TYR A 127 1.90 1.02 -13.64
N GLN A 128 1.45 1.36 -14.84
CA GLN A 128 0.67 2.59 -15.00
C GLN A 128 -0.71 2.42 -14.33
N PRO A 129 -1.18 3.42 -13.58
CA PRO A 129 -2.49 3.34 -12.95
C PRO A 129 -3.60 3.39 -13.99
N LEU A 130 -4.61 2.50 -13.85
CA LEU A 130 -5.81 2.46 -14.70
C LEU A 130 -6.82 3.54 -14.29
N VAL A 131 -6.78 3.96 -13.02
CA VAL A 131 -7.62 5.05 -12.50
C VAL A 131 -7.22 6.38 -13.16
N PRO A 132 -8.13 7.21 -13.66
CA PRO A 132 -7.82 8.52 -14.25
C PRO A 132 -7.07 9.45 -13.29
N LYS A 133 -6.21 10.32 -13.81
CA LYS A 133 -5.35 11.22 -13.03
C LYS A 133 -6.13 12.09 -12.05
N ASP A 134 -7.25 12.64 -12.47
CA ASP A 134 -8.14 13.50 -11.67
C ASP A 134 -8.83 12.76 -10.51
N ARG A 135 -8.79 11.43 -10.54
CA ARG A 135 -9.37 10.53 -9.53
C ARG A 135 -8.33 9.83 -8.64
N ARG A 136 -7.11 10.37 -8.61
CA ARG A 136 -6.00 9.90 -7.74
C ARG A 136 -5.65 11.00 -6.75
N LEU A 137 -5.59 10.67 -5.47
CA LEU A 137 -5.17 11.59 -4.40
C LEU A 137 -4.17 10.86 -3.49
N ILE A 138 -2.95 11.37 -3.38
CA ILE A 138 -1.95 10.86 -2.44
C ILE A 138 -1.94 11.73 -1.19
N ILE A 139 -1.89 11.10 -0.02
CA ILE A 139 -1.80 11.78 1.27
C ILE A 139 -0.54 11.32 1.97
N THR A 140 0.28 12.23 2.51
CA THR A 140 1.51 11.88 3.21
C THR A 140 1.81 12.81 4.38
N GLY A 141 2.54 12.30 5.37
CA GLY A 141 2.96 13.04 6.56
C GLY A 141 4.36 13.61 6.39
N LEU A 142 4.53 14.90 6.69
CA LEU A 142 5.81 15.60 6.57
C LEU A 142 6.93 15.01 7.45
N GLY A 143 6.59 14.42 8.59
CA GLY A 143 7.54 13.84 9.54
C GLY A 143 7.49 12.30 9.56
N ASP A 144 6.98 11.66 8.52
CA ASP A 144 6.93 10.21 8.45
C ASP A 144 8.33 9.62 8.23
N ARG A 145 8.73 8.74 9.15
CA ARG A 145 10.01 8.03 9.09
C ARG A 145 9.86 6.55 8.76
N LEU A 146 8.63 6.04 8.72
CA LEU A 146 8.33 4.67 8.34
C LEU A 146 8.05 4.53 6.84
N ALA A 147 7.25 5.46 6.31
CA ALA A 147 7.07 5.69 4.90
C ALA A 147 7.53 7.13 4.62
N PRO A 148 8.83 7.36 4.43
CA PRO A 148 9.35 8.69 4.20
C PRO A 148 8.60 9.41 3.07
N PRO A 149 8.41 10.74 3.18
CA PRO A 149 7.69 11.53 2.17
C PRO A 149 8.15 11.27 0.74
N GLU A 150 9.42 10.98 0.57
CA GLU A 150 10.06 10.68 -0.71
C GLU A 150 9.40 9.48 -1.42
N GLN A 151 8.90 8.49 -0.67
CA GLN A 151 8.17 7.36 -1.25
C GLN A 151 6.83 7.81 -1.85
N ALA A 152 6.12 8.69 -1.17
CA ALA A 152 4.88 9.27 -1.68
C ALA A 152 5.16 10.17 -2.90
N GLU A 153 6.28 10.90 -2.90
CA GLU A 153 6.72 11.70 -4.05
C GLU A 153 7.07 10.84 -5.26
N MET A 154 7.76 9.69 -5.07
CA MET A 154 8.01 8.74 -6.14
C MET A 154 6.71 8.26 -6.80
N LEU A 155 5.71 7.92 -5.99
CA LEU A 155 4.40 7.53 -6.50
C LEU A 155 3.70 8.68 -7.21
N TRP A 156 3.81 9.90 -6.70
CA TRP A 156 3.22 11.09 -7.27
C TRP A 156 3.81 11.43 -8.65
N GLU A 157 5.13 11.37 -8.79
CA GLU A 157 5.79 11.54 -10.09
C GLU A 157 5.36 10.44 -11.07
N HIS A 158 5.35 9.19 -10.63
CA HIS A 158 4.89 8.07 -11.44
C HIS A 158 3.41 8.18 -11.85
N TRP A 159 2.60 8.83 -11.04
CA TRP A 159 1.17 9.06 -11.28
C TRP A 159 0.88 10.40 -11.97
N ASP A 160 1.82 10.93 -12.75
CA ASP A 160 1.70 12.16 -13.53
C ASP A 160 1.40 13.40 -12.69
N ARG A 161 1.85 13.43 -11.43
CA ARG A 161 1.61 14.54 -10.51
C ARG A 161 0.11 14.79 -10.28
N CYS A 162 -0.59 13.77 -9.87
CA CYS A 162 -2.00 13.81 -9.49
C CYS A 162 -2.25 14.70 -8.24
N ALA A 163 -3.48 14.72 -7.73
CA ALA A 163 -3.77 15.45 -6.50
C ALA A 163 -2.91 14.92 -5.33
N PHE A 164 -2.37 15.84 -4.52
CA PHE A 164 -1.47 15.54 -3.41
C PHE A 164 -1.85 16.35 -2.17
N HIS A 165 -1.71 15.74 -1.00
CA HIS A 165 -1.97 16.42 0.26
C HIS A 165 -0.93 16.07 1.32
N TRP A 166 -0.25 17.10 1.82
CA TRP A 166 0.66 17.03 2.95
C TRP A 166 -0.08 17.30 4.25
N PHE A 167 0.22 16.52 5.29
CA PHE A 167 -0.23 16.85 6.63
C PHE A 167 0.94 16.95 7.61
N PRO A 168 0.88 17.83 8.62
CA PRO A 168 1.85 17.85 9.71
C PRO A 168 1.64 16.62 10.59
N GLY A 169 2.70 15.86 10.82
CA GLY A 169 2.64 14.61 11.59
C GLY A 169 3.56 13.55 11.06
N ASN A 170 3.38 12.35 11.56
CA ASN A 170 4.17 11.18 11.17
C ASN A 170 3.25 9.98 10.85
N HIS A 171 3.85 8.80 10.68
CA HIS A 171 3.11 7.59 10.30
C HIS A 171 1.94 7.21 11.22
N ILE A 172 2.04 7.55 12.49
CA ILE A 172 1.06 7.18 13.53
C ILE A 172 0.30 8.41 14.02
N LEU A 173 1.01 9.50 14.28
CA LEU A 173 0.42 10.74 14.78
C LEU A 173 0.09 11.66 13.62
N HIS A 174 -1.17 11.70 13.27
CA HIS A 174 -1.71 12.58 12.23
C HIS A 174 -2.23 13.87 12.85
N VAL A 175 -1.37 14.87 12.92
CA VAL A 175 -1.79 16.21 13.33
C VAL A 175 -2.70 16.79 12.25
N SER A 176 -3.78 17.46 12.63
CA SER A 176 -4.82 17.95 11.71
C SER A 176 -5.55 16.85 10.89
N GLN A 177 -5.71 15.67 11.46
CA GLN A 177 -6.48 14.57 10.82
C GLN A 177 -7.84 15.01 10.25
N PRO A 178 -8.64 15.89 10.91
CA PRO A 178 -9.89 16.36 10.32
C PRO A 178 -9.73 17.07 8.97
N ASP A 179 -8.59 17.70 8.71
CA ASP A 179 -8.36 18.46 7.47
C ASP A 179 -8.20 17.54 6.28
N TYR A 180 -7.34 16.52 6.40
CA TYR A 180 -7.19 15.57 5.29
C TYR A 180 -8.42 14.66 5.15
N LEU A 181 -9.11 14.29 6.21
CA LEU A 181 -10.37 13.54 6.12
C LEU A 181 -11.44 14.34 5.38
N ARG A 182 -11.57 15.65 5.64
CA ARG A 182 -12.44 16.54 4.85
C ARG A 182 -12.04 16.58 3.37
N ARG A 183 -10.73 16.60 3.09
CA ARG A 183 -10.23 16.57 1.73
C ARG A 183 -10.55 15.25 1.03
N MET A 184 -10.32 14.11 1.70
CA MET A 184 -10.70 12.80 1.20
C MET A 184 -12.21 12.71 0.92
N THR A 185 -13.04 13.14 1.87
CA THR A 185 -14.50 13.11 1.72
C THR A 185 -14.96 13.97 0.54
N ARG A 186 -14.41 15.18 0.40
CA ARG A 186 -14.71 16.04 -0.75
C ARG A 186 -14.29 15.39 -2.05
N PHE A 187 -13.05 14.89 -2.11
CA PHE A 187 -12.52 14.20 -3.28
C PHE A 187 -13.38 13.00 -3.67
N MET A 188 -13.75 12.14 -2.71
CA MET A 188 -14.62 10.99 -2.99
C MET A 188 -16.02 11.43 -3.43
N ARG A 189 -16.57 12.50 -2.85
CA ARG A 189 -17.89 12.99 -3.21
C ARG A 189 -17.97 13.36 -4.69
N ASP A 190 -16.95 14.01 -5.21
CA ASP A 190 -16.90 14.48 -6.59
C ASP A 190 -16.95 13.34 -7.63
N PHE A 191 -16.67 12.09 -7.23
CA PHE A 191 -16.59 10.93 -8.13
C PHE A 191 -17.51 9.76 -7.74
N MET A 192 -18.00 9.73 -6.51
CA MET A 192 -18.76 8.59 -6.00
C MET A 192 -20.25 8.85 -5.82
N PHE A 193 -20.67 10.12 -5.76
CA PHE A 193 -22.04 10.47 -5.37
C PHE A 193 -22.77 11.41 -6.35
N ASP A 194 -22.17 11.74 -7.47
CA ASP A 194 -22.82 12.55 -8.54
C ASP A 194 -23.59 11.70 -9.53
#